data_e1763a100939c39ad7c9b46db8b86886
#
_entry.id   e1763a100939c39ad7c9b46db8b86886
#
_cell.length_a   1.000
_cell.length_b   1.000
_cell.length_c   1.000
_cell.angle_alpha   90.00
_cell.angle_beta   90.00
_cell.angle_gamma   90.00
#
_symmetry.space_group_name_H-M   'P 1'
#
loop_
_entity.id
_entity.type
_entity.pdbx_description
1 polymer ?
#
loop_
_entity_poly.entity_id
_entity_poly.type
_entity_poly.pdbx_seq_one_letter_code
_entity_poly.pdbx_strand_id
1 'polypeptide(L)'
;TFSCRRGATPCVFIQNKFPKAKLLMFDEDGAATQEVLNGNAHATMASEPGPSNDARRNPDVLSVPFNQAFDAGGEGFAMRKSDPDALAYFNSWIRRHHHTGWLKATHDYWFRGDEWHDQVE
;
A
#
# COMPACT_ATOMS: atom_id res chain seq x y z
N THR A 1 10.64 -16.95 5.05
CA THR A 1 9.37 -17.08 4.30
C THR A 1 8.65 -15.75 4.29
N PHE A 2 8.24 -15.30 3.11
CA PHE A 2 7.37 -14.16 2.93
C PHE A 2 6.01 -14.61 2.40
N SER A 3 4.98 -13.83 2.68
CA SER A 3 3.66 -13.92 2.04
C SER A 3 3.37 -12.64 1.27
N CYS A 4 2.65 -12.73 0.15
CA CYS A 4 2.28 -11.56 -0.65
C CYS A 4 1.13 -11.89 -1.62
N ARG A 5 0.49 -10.85 -2.16
CA ARG A 5 -0.52 -11.02 -3.21
C ARG A 5 0.14 -11.30 -4.55
N ARG A 6 -0.31 -12.38 -5.19
CA ARG A 6 0.16 -12.83 -6.50
C ARG A 6 0.07 -11.73 -7.55
N GLY A 7 1.16 -11.52 -8.29
CA GLY A 7 1.21 -10.52 -9.36
C GLY A 7 1.25 -9.06 -8.90
N ALA A 8 1.15 -8.77 -7.60
CA ALA A 8 1.30 -7.42 -7.09
C ALA A 8 2.78 -7.00 -7.05
N THR A 9 3.02 -5.69 -7.16
CA THR A 9 4.37 -5.09 -7.13
C THR A 9 5.20 -5.54 -5.92
N PRO A 10 4.65 -5.60 -4.68
CA PRO A 10 5.39 -6.11 -3.54
C PRO A 10 5.91 -7.54 -3.72
N CYS A 11 5.10 -8.42 -4.31
CA CYS A 11 5.49 -9.80 -4.59
C CYS A 11 6.66 -9.88 -5.58
N VAL A 12 6.57 -9.11 -6.67
CA VAL A 12 7.63 -9.00 -7.68
C VAL A 12 8.92 -8.42 -7.07
N PHE A 13 8.79 -7.42 -6.19
CA PHE A 13 9.91 -6.85 -5.46
C PHE A 13 10.64 -7.92 -4.62
N ILE A 14 9.90 -8.71 -3.83
CA ILE A 14 10.50 -9.78 -3.02
C ILE A 14 11.22 -10.80 -3.91
N GLN A 15 10.61 -11.25 -5.00
CA GLN A 15 11.23 -12.20 -5.93
C GLN A 15 12.57 -11.70 -6.49
N ASN A 16 12.63 -10.41 -6.83
CA ASN A 16 13.81 -9.82 -7.42
C ASN A 16 14.92 -9.52 -6.40
N LYS A 17 14.53 -9.05 -5.21
CA LYS A 17 15.49 -8.61 -4.19
C LYS A 17 15.94 -9.74 -3.26
N PHE A 18 15.09 -10.73 -3.06
CA PHE A 18 15.33 -11.86 -2.15
C PHE A 18 15.11 -13.21 -2.84
N PRO A 19 15.90 -13.55 -3.88
CA PRO A 19 15.67 -14.74 -4.71
C PRO A 19 15.79 -16.07 -3.96
N LYS A 20 16.40 -16.06 -2.77
CA LYS A 20 16.51 -17.24 -1.90
C LYS A 20 15.36 -17.35 -0.90
N ALA A 21 14.47 -16.37 -0.82
CA ALA A 21 13.36 -16.40 0.10
C ALA A 21 12.27 -17.37 -0.40
N LYS A 22 11.68 -18.13 0.53
CA LYS A 22 10.45 -18.87 0.24
C LYS A 22 9.30 -17.87 0.15
N LEU A 23 8.49 -17.98 -0.89
CA LEU A 23 7.38 -17.07 -1.15
C LEU A 23 6.06 -17.83 -1.19
N LEU A 24 5.12 -17.42 -0.34
CA LEU A 24 3.74 -17.87 -0.33
C LEU A 24 2.89 -16.80 -1.02
N MET A 25 2.24 -17.16 -2.13
CA MET A 25 1.48 -16.23 -2.96
C MET A 25 -0.02 -16.51 -2.87
N PHE A 26 -0.80 -15.49 -2.55
CA PHE A 26 -2.23 -15.53 -2.39
C PHE A 26 -2.92 -14.59 -3.37
N ASP A 27 -4.21 -14.77 -3.56
CA ASP A 27 -4.98 -13.91 -4.49
C ASP A 27 -5.41 -12.60 -3.81
N GLU A 28 -5.43 -12.57 -2.46
CA GLU A 28 -5.82 -11.41 -1.65
C GLU A 28 -4.74 -11.05 -0.62
N ASP A 29 -4.58 -9.74 -0.34
CA ASP A 29 -3.61 -9.25 0.66
C ASP A 29 -3.96 -9.73 2.07
N GLY A 30 -5.26 -9.79 2.42
CA GLY A 30 -5.72 -10.29 3.72
C GLY A 30 -5.32 -11.74 3.99
N ALA A 31 -5.36 -12.60 2.97
CA ALA A 31 -4.90 -13.98 3.08
C ALA A 31 -3.38 -14.05 3.31
N ALA A 32 -2.61 -13.16 2.67
CA ALA A 32 -1.17 -13.08 2.90
C ALA A 32 -0.83 -12.61 4.32
N THR A 33 -1.56 -11.62 4.85
CA THR A 33 -1.40 -11.16 6.24
C THR A 33 -1.77 -12.27 7.23
N GLN A 34 -2.85 -13.02 6.97
CA GLN A 34 -3.28 -14.11 7.84
C GLN A 34 -2.20 -15.20 8.00
N GLU A 35 -1.39 -15.45 7.00
CA GLU A 35 -0.29 -16.42 7.10
C GLU A 35 0.83 -15.98 8.04
N VAL A 36 1.04 -14.67 8.20
CA VAL A 36 1.94 -14.16 9.24
C VAL A 36 1.32 -14.32 10.63
N LEU A 37 0.03 -13.99 10.77
CA LEU A 37 -0.70 -14.17 12.03
C LEU A 37 -0.74 -15.64 12.47
N ASN A 38 -0.85 -16.57 11.52
CA ASN A 38 -0.83 -18.01 11.77
C ASN A 38 0.59 -18.57 12.03
N GLY A 39 1.65 -17.76 11.84
CA GLY A 39 3.04 -18.20 12.00
C GLY A 39 3.60 -19.01 10.82
N ASN A 40 2.88 -19.13 9.71
CA ASN A 40 3.31 -19.84 8.50
C ASN A 40 4.28 -19.01 7.63
N ALA A 41 4.20 -17.68 7.73
CA ALA A 41 5.13 -16.75 7.14
C ALA A 41 5.78 -15.86 8.23
N HIS A 42 7.01 -15.40 7.96
CA HIS A 42 7.72 -14.50 8.90
C HIS A 42 7.36 -13.04 8.67
N ALA A 43 6.99 -12.69 7.43
CA ALA A 43 6.61 -11.33 7.06
C ALA A 43 5.71 -11.34 5.83
N THR A 44 4.88 -10.31 5.71
CA THR A 44 4.16 -9.98 4.49
C THR A 44 4.65 -8.64 3.94
N MET A 45 4.47 -8.41 2.66
CA MET A 45 4.74 -7.13 2.01
C MET A 45 3.54 -6.76 1.15
N ALA A 46 2.99 -5.60 1.42
CA ALA A 46 1.86 -5.03 0.71
C ALA A 46 2.04 -3.52 0.56
N SER A 47 1.13 -2.87 -0.17
CA SER A 47 1.11 -1.42 -0.29
C SER A 47 0.45 -0.79 0.93
N GLU A 48 0.97 0.38 1.36
CA GLU A 48 0.27 1.18 2.38
C GLU A 48 -1.13 1.60 1.88
N PRO A 49 -2.14 1.70 2.78
CA PRO A 49 -2.07 1.66 4.26
C PRO A 49 -2.27 0.25 4.86
N GLY A 50 -2.33 -0.80 4.04
CA GLY A 50 -2.61 -2.18 4.49
C GLY A 50 -1.74 -2.60 5.68
N PRO A 51 -0.39 -2.66 5.55
CA PRO A 51 0.49 -3.10 6.61
C PRO A 51 0.35 -2.30 7.92
N SER A 52 0.21 -0.98 7.81
CA SER A 52 0.03 -0.12 8.99
C SER A 52 -1.30 -0.37 9.69
N ASN A 53 -2.38 -0.60 8.95
CA ASN A 53 -3.69 -0.93 9.50
C ASN A 53 -3.68 -2.32 10.16
N ASP A 54 -3.09 -3.30 9.50
CA ASP A 54 -2.98 -4.66 10.03
C ASP A 54 -2.18 -4.71 11.33
N ALA A 55 -1.06 -3.97 11.39
CA ALA A 55 -0.26 -3.85 12.61
C ALA A 55 -1.01 -3.16 13.76
N ARG A 56 -1.82 -2.13 13.47
CA ARG A 56 -2.66 -1.49 14.49
C ARG A 56 -3.75 -2.41 15.03
N ARG A 57 -4.34 -3.24 14.18
CA ARG A 57 -5.37 -4.21 14.58
C ARG A 57 -4.82 -5.42 15.34
N ASN A 58 -3.54 -5.72 15.14
CA ASN A 58 -2.88 -6.89 15.73
C ASN A 58 -1.53 -6.52 16.34
N PRO A 59 -1.48 -5.57 17.30
CA PRO A 59 -0.22 -5.00 17.81
C PRO A 59 0.66 -5.98 18.56
N ASP A 60 0.08 -7.06 19.09
CA ASP A 60 0.82 -8.10 19.82
C ASP A 60 1.61 -9.02 18.88
N VAL A 61 1.26 -9.08 17.59
CA VAL A 61 1.84 -10.02 16.63
C VAL A 61 2.51 -9.32 15.47
N LEU A 62 1.93 -8.20 15.00
CA LEU A 62 2.38 -7.50 13.82
C LEU A 62 3.02 -6.16 14.18
N SER A 63 4.07 -5.82 13.45
CA SER A 63 4.67 -4.48 13.47
C SER A 63 5.15 -4.09 12.09
N VAL A 64 5.18 -2.79 11.81
CA VAL A 64 5.87 -2.24 10.62
C VAL A 64 7.23 -1.76 11.09
N PRO A 65 8.32 -2.53 10.83
CA PRO A 65 9.63 -2.28 11.44
C PRO A 65 10.38 -1.10 10.83
N PHE A 66 9.87 -0.54 9.73
CA PHE A 66 10.56 0.51 8.97
C PHE A 66 9.65 1.71 8.74
N ASN A 67 10.20 2.90 8.94
CA ASN A 67 9.51 4.16 8.66
C ASN A 67 9.61 4.61 7.18
N GLN A 68 10.18 3.78 6.32
CA GLN A 68 10.39 4.08 4.90
C GLN A 68 9.78 3.00 4.03
N ALA A 69 9.16 3.41 2.94
CA ALA A 69 8.74 2.49 1.89
C ALA A 69 9.97 1.87 1.21
N PHE A 70 9.94 0.57 0.93
CA PHE A 70 11.00 -0.12 0.19
C PHE A 70 11.01 0.24 -1.30
N ASP A 71 9.85 0.58 -1.83
CA ASP A 71 9.65 1.05 -3.19
C ASP A 71 8.61 2.17 -3.15
N ALA A 72 9.05 3.38 -3.38
CA ALA A 72 8.22 4.58 -3.39
C ALA A 72 7.80 4.91 -4.83
N GLY A 73 7.06 4.03 -5.46
CA GLY A 73 6.37 4.33 -6.71
C GLY A 73 5.26 5.37 -6.48
N GLY A 74 5.16 6.36 -7.36
CA GLY A 74 4.02 7.29 -7.33
C GLY A 74 2.76 6.64 -7.89
N GLU A 75 1.62 6.89 -7.26
CA GLU A 75 0.32 6.59 -7.83
C GLU A 75 -0.01 7.58 -8.96
N GLY A 76 -0.72 7.12 -9.98
CA GLY A 76 -1.05 7.95 -11.13
C GLY A 76 -2.42 7.64 -11.71
N PHE A 77 -3.01 8.63 -12.36
CA PHE A 77 -4.22 8.43 -13.16
C PHE A 77 -3.87 7.86 -14.53
N ALA A 78 -4.53 6.79 -14.93
CA ALA A 78 -4.48 6.27 -16.29
C ALA A 78 -5.69 6.78 -17.08
N MET A 79 -5.47 7.25 -18.31
CA MET A 79 -6.52 7.71 -19.19
C MET A 79 -6.26 7.27 -20.63
N ARG A 80 -7.26 7.38 -21.48
CA ARG A 80 -7.09 7.10 -22.91
C ARG A 80 -6.06 8.03 -23.53
N LYS A 81 -5.24 7.47 -24.42
CA LYS A 81 -4.38 8.28 -25.31
C LYS A 81 -5.28 9.15 -26.18
N SER A 82 -4.80 10.31 -26.57
CA SER A 82 -5.51 11.26 -27.44
C SER A 82 -6.62 12.10 -26.77
N ASP A 83 -6.59 12.26 -25.46
CA ASP A 83 -7.41 13.25 -24.76
C ASP A 83 -6.52 14.26 -24.02
N PRO A 84 -5.98 15.26 -24.76
CA PRO A 84 -5.07 16.25 -24.17
C PRO A 84 -5.76 17.18 -23.17
N ASP A 85 -7.06 17.42 -23.32
CA ASP A 85 -7.82 18.29 -22.43
C ASP A 85 -8.03 17.63 -21.07
N ALA A 86 -8.40 16.35 -21.06
CA ALA A 86 -8.48 15.58 -19.82
C ALA A 86 -7.11 15.51 -19.11
N LEU A 87 -6.04 15.26 -19.86
CA LEU A 87 -4.68 15.25 -19.31
C LEU A 87 -4.31 16.60 -18.69
N ALA A 88 -4.59 17.70 -19.38
CA ALA A 88 -4.32 19.06 -18.89
C ALA A 88 -5.14 19.38 -17.63
N TYR A 89 -6.42 18.96 -17.60
CA TYR A 89 -7.29 19.13 -16.45
C TYR A 89 -6.76 18.41 -15.22
N PHE A 90 -6.49 17.10 -15.30
CA PHE A 90 -5.99 16.33 -14.18
C PHE A 90 -4.62 16.81 -13.69
N ASN A 91 -3.71 17.14 -14.60
CA ASN A 91 -2.41 17.71 -14.22
C ASN A 91 -2.56 19.05 -13.49
N SER A 92 -3.50 19.89 -13.91
CA SER A 92 -3.78 21.17 -13.25
C SER A 92 -4.43 20.98 -11.89
N TRP A 93 -5.35 20.02 -11.78
CA TRP A 93 -6.00 19.63 -10.53
C TRP A 93 -4.97 19.12 -9.51
N ILE A 94 -4.08 18.20 -9.91
CA ILE A 94 -3.02 17.65 -9.06
C ILE A 94 -2.10 18.77 -8.56
N ARG A 95 -1.59 19.62 -9.47
CA ARG A 95 -0.71 20.75 -9.10
C ARG A 95 -1.37 21.70 -8.10
N ARG A 96 -2.63 22.05 -8.32
CA ARG A 96 -3.39 22.93 -7.43
C ARG A 96 -3.52 22.32 -6.04
N HIS A 97 -3.96 21.08 -5.96
CA HIS A 97 -4.21 20.42 -4.67
C HIS A 97 -2.92 20.03 -3.94
N HIS A 98 -1.84 19.81 -4.66
CA HIS A 98 -0.51 19.68 -4.06
C HIS A 98 -0.05 21.02 -3.45
N HIS A 99 -0.22 22.11 -4.20
CA HIS A 99 0.18 23.46 -3.74
C HIS A 99 -0.62 23.93 -2.51
N THR A 100 -1.90 23.63 -2.46
CA THR A 100 -2.76 24.00 -1.29
C THR A 100 -2.55 23.09 -0.07
N GLY A 101 -1.77 22.01 -0.19
CA GLY A 101 -1.60 21.02 0.87
C GLY A 101 -2.78 20.07 1.04
N TRP A 102 -3.84 20.20 0.21
CA TRP A 102 -5.03 19.37 0.31
C TRP A 102 -4.73 17.88 0.10
N LEU A 103 -3.90 17.53 -0.89
CA LEU A 103 -3.50 16.14 -1.13
C LEU A 103 -2.79 15.53 0.08
N LYS A 104 -1.89 16.30 0.71
CA LYS A 104 -1.20 15.84 1.92
C LYS A 104 -2.16 15.65 3.08
N ALA A 105 -3.03 16.62 3.33
CA ALA A 105 -4.01 16.53 4.43
C ALA A 105 -4.97 15.34 4.22
N THR A 106 -5.46 15.13 3.00
CA THR A 106 -6.33 14.01 2.65
C THR A 106 -5.61 12.67 2.80
N HIS A 107 -4.35 12.58 2.35
CA HIS A 107 -3.53 11.39 2.54
C HIS A 107 -3.33 11.09 4.03
N ASP A 108 -2.95 12.08 4.82
CA ASP A 108 -2.70 11.89 6.25
C ASP A 108 -4.00 11.47 6.98
N TYR A 109 -5.15 12.03 6.61
CA TYR A 109 -6.45 11.63 7.15
C TYR A 109 -6.77 10.15 6.87
N TRP A 110 -6.69 9.71 5.61
CA TRP A 110 -7.11 8.36 5.23
C TRP A 110 -6.08 7.27 5.53
N PHE A 111 -4.78 7.61 5.52
CA PHE A 111 -3.69 6.62 5.58
C PHE A 111 -2.95 6.61 6.94
N ARG A 112 -2.99 7.72 7.68
CA ARG A 112 -2.28 7.87 8.95
C ARG A 112 -3.19 8.10 10.15
N GLY A 113 -4.39 8.64 9.92
CA GLY A 113 -5.40 8.86 10.94
C GLY A 113 -6.31 7.66 11.12
N ASP A 114 -7.00 7.60 12.24
CA ASP A 114 -8.05 6.62 12.55
C ASP A 114 -9.45 7.28 12.64
N GLU A 115 -9.53 8.60 12.51
CA GLU A 115 -10.75 9.40 12.70
C GLU A 115 -11.88 9.07 11.72
N TRP A 116 -11.53 8.45 10.59
CA TRP A 116 -12.50 8.06 9.57
C TRP A 116 -13.18 6.71 9.86
N HIS A 117 -12.63 5.88 10.75
CA HIS A 117 -13.20 4.57 11.08
C HIS A 117 -14.62 4.68 11.62
N ASP A 118 -14.88 5.64 12.51
CA ASP A 118 -16.19 5.86 13.12
C ASP A 118 -17.23 6.44 12.13
N GLN A 119 -16.82 6.79 10.91
CA GLN A 119 -17.69 7.43 9.91
C GLN A 119 -18.12 6.48 8.78
N VAL A 120 -17.53 5.28 8.70
CA VAL A 120 -17.78 4.33 7.61
C VAL A 120 -18.28 2.95 8.06
N GLU A 121 -18.64 2.81 9.35
CA GLU A 121 -19.37 1.66 9.89
C GLU A 121 -20.88 1.79 9.74
#